data_8908c230dd553b8f137fa48adf45ddc3
#
_entry.id   8908c230dd553b8f137fa48adf45ddc3
#
_cell.length_a   1.000
_cell.length_b   1.000
_cell.length_c   1.000
_cell.angle_alpha   90.00
_cell.angle_beta   90.00
_cell.angle_gamma   90.00
#
_symmetry.space_group_name_H-M   'P 1'
#
loop_
_entity.id
_entity.type
_entity.pdbx_description
1 polymer ?
#
loop_
_entity_poly.entity_id
_entity_poly.type
_entity_poly.pdbx_seq_one_letter_code
_entity_poly.pdbx_strand_id
1 'polypeptide(L)'
;DNWSGKDHGTKAEITVINFNPNVAWKATDTLSLGAGLALQYVDATFGVGANTPIGNIHSEYTATDFTWGFNVGLMWQPVENLRFGLSYRSETKHATNGDLTISGTNGNGQNSIDGTYNASVTVSGPAWAMATAAWDVNDYLSLYATFRWADWSSFSSLTTTSNELTTAVYGVATSNPTLAGGYKAVFDQLKNIDNDWKDTYLMSVGYDLRVNSFWTLRGGIAYETSPIDDKTKRTAIIPDADRWWFAIGSSFHWTKDFQTDIGFAHL
;
A
#
# COMPACT_ATOMS: atom_id res chain seq x y z
N ASP A 1 3.80 -17.77 20.24
CA ASP A 1 4.25 -16.41 20.48
C ASP A 1 3.39 -15.71 21.51
N ASN A 2 4.03 -15.20 22.60
CA ASN A 2 3.35 -14.49 23.69
C ASN A 2 3.32 -12.96 23.47
N TRP A 3 3.11 -12.54 22.23
CA TRP A 3 3.03 -11.15 21.84
C TRP A 3 1.67 -10.56 22.22
N SER A 4 1.64 -9.39 22.88
CA SER A 4 0.40 -8.76 23.35
C SER A 4 -0.53 -8.26 22.25
N GLY A 5 -0.02 -8.03 21.04
CA GLY A 5 -0.79 -7.61 19.86
C GLY A 5 -1.28 -8.74 18.96
N LYS A 6 -1.10 -10.03 19.35
CA LYS A 6 -1.50 -11.19 18.54
C LYS A 6 -2.99 -11.22 18.17
N ASP A 7 -3.83 -10.61 18.98
CA ASP A 7 -5.27 -10.51 18.76
C ASP A 7 -5.63 -9.51 17.64
N HIS A 8 -4.64 -8.74 17.16
CA HIS A 8 -4.79 -7.77 16.09
C HIS A 8 -4.05 -8.14 14.81
N GLY A 9 -3.06 -9.04 14.89
CA GLY A 9 -2.32 -9.55 13.75
C GLY A 9 -1.11 -10.36 14.15
N THR A 10 -0.91 -11.47 13.49
CA THR A 10 0.22 -12.37 13.71
C THR A 10 1.15 -12.42 12.52
N LYS A 11 0.64 -12.11 11.32
CA LYS A 11 1.39 -12.09 10.07
C LYS A 11 0.78 -11.08 9.09
N ALA A 12 1.64 -10.33 8.38
CA ALA A 12 1.26 -9.54 7.23
C ALA A 12 2.42 -9.57 6.24
N GLU A 13 2.25 -10.28 5.14
CA GLU A 13 3.23 -10.44 4.09
C GLU A 13 2.55 -10.19 2.75
N ILE A 14 3.08 -9.24 1.97
CA ILE A 14 2.56 -8.91 0.66
C ILE A 14 3.73 -8.77 -0.29
N THR A 15 3.76 -9.60 -1.32
CA THR A 15 4.68 -9.49 -2.45
C THR A 15 3.92 -8.97 -3.66
N VAL A 16 4.39 -7.86 -4.22
CA VAL A 16 3.81 -7.24 -5.41
C VAL A 16 4.86 -7.18 -6.51
N ILE A 17 4.55 -7.80 -7.64
CA ILE A 17 5.36 -7.71 -8.86
C ILE A 17 4.58 -6.91 -9.89
N ASN A 18 5.15 -5.81 -10.35
CA ASN A 18 4.51 -4.95 -11.34
C ASN A 18 5.38 -4.84 -12.60
N PHE A 19 4.83 -5.26 -13.74
CA PHE A 19 5.41 -5.06 -15.06
C PHE A 19 4.68 -3.92 -15.76
N ASN A 20 5.41 -2.85 -16.08
CA ASN A 20 4.82 -1.61 -16.58
C ASN A 20 5.47 -1.15 -17.89
N PRO A 21 5.10 -1.72 -19.05
CA PRO A 21 5.52 -1.22 -20.35
C PRO A 21 4.93 0.16 -20.62
N ASN A 22 5.77 1.09 -21.10
CA ASN A 22 5.38 2.47 -21.35
C ASN A 22 5.84 2.91 -22.73
N VAL A 23 5.05 3.80 -23.33
CA VAL A 23 5.38 4.50 -24.56
C VAL A 23 5.38 6.00 -24.27
N ALA A 24 6.41 6.68 -24.73
CA ALA A 24 6.51 8.14 -24.67
C ALA A 24 6.64 8.73 -26.06
N TRP A 25 5.96 9.85 -26.30
CA TRP A 25 5.95 10.58 -27.54
C TRP A 25 6.17 12.07 -27.31
N LYS A 26 7.16 12.62 -28.02
CA LYS A 26 7.40 14.07 -28.05
C LYS A 26 6.41 14.71 -29.03
N ALA A 27 5.30 15.23 -28.50
CA ALA A 27 4.22 15.81 -29.29
C ALA A 27 4.60 17.15 -29.92
N THR A 28 5.38 17.97 -29.18
CA THR A 28 5.99 19.21 -29.66
C THR A 28 7.40 19.34 -29.07
N ASP A 29 8.12 20.43 -29.40
CA ASP A 29 9.44 20.65 -28.80
C ASP A 29 9.40 20.91 -27.29
N THR A 30 8.24 21.34 -26.78
CA THR A 30 8.04 21.66 -25.36
C THR A 30 7.13 20.67 -24.62
N LEU A 31 6.44 19.74 -25.32
CA LEU A 31 5.46 18.84 -24.74
C LEU A 31 5.75 17.40 -25.10
N SER A 32 5.88 16.55 -24.08
CA SER A 32 5.94 15.10 -24.20
C SER A 32 4.75 14.45 -23.48
N LEU A 33 4.20 13.41 -24.09
CA LEU A 33 3.10 12.61 -23.55
C LEU A 33 3.57 11.18 -23.35
N GLY A 34 3.06 10.52 -22.34
CA GLY A 34 3.36 9.12 -22.06
C GLY A 34 2.13 8.36 -21.62
N ALA A 35 2.09 7.08 -21.95
CA ALA A 35 1.07 6.15 -21.48
C ALA A 35 1.69 4.77 -21.30
N GLY A 36 1.16 4.00 -20.35
CA GLY A 36 1.61 2.65 -20.08
C GLY A 36 0.53 1.77 -19.47
N LEU A 37 0.78 0.46 -19.53
CA LEU A 37 -0.01 -0.55 -18.87
C LEU A 37 0.72 -1.01 -17.60
N ALA A 38 -0.01 -1.17 -16.52
CA ALA A 38 0.50 -1.75 -15.28
C ALA A 38 -0.09 -3.15 -15.14
N LEU A 39 0.73 -4.18 -15.33
CA LEU A 39 0.38 -5.58 -15.13
C LEU A 39 0.91 -5.98 -13.76
N GLN A 40 0.01 -6.30 -12.82
CA GLN A 40 0.38 -6.49 -11.42
C GLN A 40 -0.01 -7.86 -10.93
N TYR A 41 0.97 -8.59 -10.39
CA TYR A 41 0.78 -9.83 -9.64
C TYR A 41 0.94 -9.54 -8.16
N VAL A 42 0.04 -10.10 -7.35
CA VAL A 42 0.11 -10.04 -5.90
C VAL A 42 0.11 -11.45 -5.31
N ASP A 43 0.92 -11.64 -4.27
CA ASP A 43 0.91 -12.79 -3.37
C ASP A 43 0.85 -12.23 -1.95
N ALA A 44 -0.20 -12.58 -1.21
CA ALA A 44 -0.48 -12.01 0.09
C ALA A 44 -0.82 -13.10 1.12
N THR A 45 -0.24 -12.95 2.32
CA THR A 45 -0.58 -13.78 3.49
C THR A 45 -0.89 -12.84 4.67
N PHE A 46 -2.06 -13.02 5.26
CA PHE A 46 -2.49 -12.31 6.46
C PHE A 46 -2.87 -13.30 7.55
N GLY A 47 -2.34 -13.10 8.75
CA GLY A 47 -2.64 -13.89 9.94
C GLY A 47 -3.19 -13.04 11.07
N VAL A 48 -4.25 -13.52 11.72
CA VAL A 48 -4.87 -12.91 12.88
C VAL A 48 -5.10 -13.97 13.95
N GLY A 49 -4.80 -13.64 15.22
CA GLY A 49 -5.15 -14.45 16.37
C GLY A 49 -6.32 -13.84 17.14
N ALA A 50 -7.08 -14.66 17.85
CA ALA A 50 -8.12 -14.20 18.76
C ALA A 50 -8.20 -15.11 20.01
N ASN A 51 -8.16 -14.50 21.18
CA ASN A 51 -8.46 -15.20 22.43
C ASN A 51 -9.97 -15.13 22.68
N THR A 52 -10.65 -16.24 22.56
CA THR A 52 -12.09 -16.32 22.72
C THR A 52 -12.49 -17.36 23.76
N PRO A 53 -13.73 -17.31 24.29
CA PRO A 53 -14.23 -18.38 25.18
C PRO A 53 -14.25 -19.77 24.54
N ILE A 54 -14.19 -19.84 23.20
CA ILE A 54 -14.21 -21.09 22.43
C ILE A 54 -12.82 -21.53 21.99
N GLY A 55 -11.73 -20.87 22.43
CA GLY A 55 -10.34 -21.23 22.17
C GLY A 55 -9.45 -20.06 21.77
N ASN A 56 -8.17 -20.36 21.63
CA ASN A 56 -7.19 -19.47 21.04
C ASN A 56 -7.19 -19.68 19.53
N ILE A 57 -8.05 -18.96 18.83
CA ILE A 57 -8.26 -19.12 17.41
C ILE A 57 -7.14 -18.43 16.64
N HIS A 58 -6.60 -19.12 15.67
CA HIS A 58 -5.69 -18.57 14.66
C HIS A 58 -6.32 -18.69 13.28
N SER A 59 -6.31 -17.59 12.54
CA SER A 59 -6.81 -17.50 11.19
C SER A 59 -5.68 -17.01 10.29
N GLU A 60 -5.41 -17.73 9.20
CA GLU A 60 -4.44 -17.33 8.18
C GLU A 60 -5.09 -17.40 6.79
N TYR A 61 -5.06 -16.29 6.07
CA TYR A 61 -5.50 -16.18 4.69
C TYR A 61 -4.30 -16.04 3.76
N THR A 62 -4.22 -16.90 2.75
CA THR A 62 -3.17 -16.86 1.72
C THR A 62 -3.83 -16.86 0.35
N ALA A 63 -3.45 -15.90 -0.50
CA ALA A 63 -4.02 -15.80 -1.83
C ALA A 63 -3.07 -15.11 -2.81
N THR A 64 -3.28 -15.42 -4.09
CA THR A 64 -2.61 -14.75 -5.20
C THR A 64 -3.64 -14.17 -6.17
N ASP A 65 -3.25 -13.11 -6.89
CA ASP A 65 -4.10 -12.54 -7.93
C ASP A 65 -3.25 -11.82 -8.99
N PHE A 66 -3.84 -11.66 -10.16
CA PHE A 66 -3.27 -10.90 -11.26
C PHE A 66 -4.28 -9.89 -11.77
N THR A 67 -3.89 -8.61 -11.78
CA THR A 67 -4.74 -7.53 -12.29
C THR A 67 -3.95 -6.60 -13.22
N TRP A 68 -4.65 -5.66 -13.80
CA TRP A 68 -4.04 -4.65 -14.64
C TRP A 68 -4.58 -3.26 -14.33
N GLY A 69 -3.80 -2.28 -14.65
CA GLY A 69 -4.14 -0.88 -14.60
C GLY A 69 -3.44 -0.12 -15.72
N PHE A 70 -3.53 1.17 -15.71
CA PHE A 70 -2.85 2.03 -16.67
C PHE A 70 -2.24 3.26 -15.97
N ASN A 71 -1.30 3.87 -16.66
CA ASN A 71 -0.77 5.18 -16.29
C ASN A 71 -0.67 6.08 -17.51
N VAL A 72 -0.85 7.35 -17.28
CA VAL A 72 -0.67 8.41 -18.27
C VAL A 72 0.15 9.55 -17.66
N GLY A 73 0.86 10.25 -18.48
CA GLY A 73 1.67 11.38 -18.03
C GLY A 73 1.95 12.38 -19.14
N LEU A 74 2.26 13.58 -18.70
CA LEU A 74 2.77 14.61 -19.59
C LEU A 74 3.96 15.31 -18.93
N MET A 75 4.87 15.78 -19.76
CA MET A 75 5.95 16.68 -19.38
C MET A 75 5.91 17.90 -20.29
N TRP A 76 5.84 19.08 -19.69
CA TRP A 76 5.80 20.36 -20.37
C TRP A 76 6.98 21.24 -19.95
N GLN A 77 7.77 21.65 -20.93
CA GLN A 77 8.94 22.51 -20.77
C GLN A 77 8.73 23.82 -21.56
N PRO A 78 8.01 24.81 -20.98
CA PRO A 78 7.70 26.07 -21.69
C PRO A 78 8.94 26.87 -22.04
N VAL A 79 9.98 26.78 -21.22
CA VAL A 79 11.30 27.40 -21.39
C VAL A 79 12.39 26.41 -20.96
N GLU A 80 13.63 26.62 -21.41
CA GLU A 80 14.73 25.67 -21.20
C GLU A 80 14.99 25.31 -19.74
N ASN A 81 14.77 26.26 -18.83
CA ASN A 81 15.09 26.10 -17.40
C ASN A 81 13.87 25.78 -16.52
N LEU A 82 12.68 25.52 -17.09
CA LEU A 82 11.47 25.24 -16.31
C LEU A 82 10.70 24.07 -16.91
N ARG A 83 10.45 23.04 -16.10
CA ARG A 83 9.74 21.83 -16.47
C ARG A 83 8.60 21.54 -15.49
N PHE A 84 7.47 21.13 -16.03
CA PHE A 84 6.32 20.64 -15.28
C PHE A 84 6.01 19.20 -15.71
N GLY A 85 5.66 18.37 -14.74
CA GLY A 85 5.18 17.03 -14.97
C GLY A 85 3.82 16.82 -14.33
N LEU A 86 2.93 16.12 -15.03
CA LEU A 86 1.70 15.57 -14.48
C LEU A 86 1.66 14.08 -14.77
N SER A 87 1.30 13.28 -13.81
CA SER A 87 1.11 11.85 -13.99
C SER A 87 -0.10 11.36 -13.20
N TYR A 88 -0.77 10.37 -13.78
CA TYR A 88 -1.89 9.67 -13.15
C TYR A 88 -1.69 8.17 -13.31
N ARG A 89 -1.95 7.41 -12.27
CA ARG A 89 -2.02 5.96 -12.29
C ARG A 89 -3.40 5.53 -11.79
N SER A 90 -4.01 4.62 -12.52
CA SER A 90 -5.31 4.06 -12.15
C SER A 90 -5.22 3.20 -10.90
N GLU A 91 -6.34 3.06 -10.21
CA GLU A 91 -6.55 2.00 -9.23
C GLU A 91 -6.18 0.63 -9.83
N THR A 92 -5.64 -0.26 -9.00
CA THR A 92 -5.46 -1.68 -9.30
C THR A 92 -6.26 -2.49 -8.30
N LYS A 93 -7.33 -3.13 -8.77
CA LYS A 93 -8.24 -3.90 -7.94
C LYS A 93 -7.90 -5.39 -8.02
N HIS A 94 -7.51 -5.96 -6.90
CA HIS A 94 -7.24 -7.38 -6.73
C HIS A 94 -8.44 -8.06 -6.10
N ALA A 95 -9.08 -8.97 -6.84
CA ALA A 95 -10.14 -9.85 -6.34
C ALA A 95 -9.54 -11.22 -6.07
N THR A 96 -8.81 -11.32 -4.96
CA THR A 96 -8.06 -12.52 -4.60
C THR A 96 -8.99 -13.67 -4.24
N ASN A 97 -8.67 -14.88 -4.69
CA ASN A 97 -9.26 -16.12 -4.24
C ASN A 97 -8.15 -17.00 -3.66
N GLY A 98 -8.37 -17.51 -2.47
CA GLY A 98 -7.35 -18.27 -1.75
C GLY A 98 -7.89 -19.07 -0.59
N ASP A 99 -6.97 -19.54 0.23
CA ASP A 99 -7.24 -20.43 1.34
C ASP A 99 -7.27 -19.65 2.66
N LEU A 100 -8.36 -19.79 3.38
CA LEU A 100 -8.53 -19.32 4.76
C LEU A 100 -8.45 -20.51 5.70
N THR A 101 -7.34 -20.62 6.42
CA THR A 101 -7.12 -21.67 7.41
C THR A 101 -7.47 -21.18 8.78
N ILE A 102 -8.35 -21.89 9.50
CA ILE A 102 -8.75 -21.63 10.89
C ILE A 102 -8.29 -22.80 11.75
N SER A 103 -7.72 -22.48 12.91
CA SER A 103 -7.26 -23.48 13.89
C SER A 103 -7.39 -22.96 15.33
N GLY A 104 -7.37 -23.88 16.29
CA GLY A 104 -7.36 -23.57 17.73
C GLY A 104 -8.74 -23.39 18.34
N THR A 105 -9.80 -23.83 17.67
CA THR A 105 -11.13 -23.87 18.29
C THR A 105 -11.22 -25.04 19.30
N ASN A 106 -11.86 -24.81 20.45
CA ASN A 106 -12.00 -25.84 21.49
C ASN A 106 -13.05 -26.93 21.18
N GLY A 107 -13.66 -26.90 20.01
CA GLY A 107 -14.63 -27.88 19.56
C GLY A 107 -13.96 -29.19 19.11
N ASN A 108 -14.65 -30.30 19.28
CA ASN A 108 -14.25 -31.60 18.75
C ASN A 108 -15.24 -32.08 17.68
N GLY A 109 -14.73 -32.55 16.55
CA GLY A 109 -15.56 -33.07 15.46
C GLY A 109 -16.54 -32.02 14.92
N GLN A 110 -17.84 -32.31 14.96
CA GLN A 110 -18.89 -31.40 14.44
C GLN A 110 -19.04 -30.07 15.21
N ASN A 111 -18.36 -29.90 16.34
CA ASN A 111 -18.37 -28.68 17.13
C ASN A 111 -17.13 -27.80 16.88
N SER A 112 -16.28 -28.15 15.93
CA SER A 112 -15.10 -27.36 15.55
C SER A 112 -15.30 -26.75 14.17
N ILE A 113 -14.71 -25.54 13.98
CA ILE A 113 -14.55 -24.93 12.66
C ILE A 113 -13.08 -24.94 12.23
N ASP A 114 -12.22 -25.73 12.86
CA ASP A 114 -10.84 -25.90 12.37
C ASP A 114 -10.86 -26.52 10.98
N GLY A 115 -10.12 -25.92 10.06
CA GLY A 115 -10.07 -26.36 8.68
C GLY A 115 -9.56 -25.29 7.74
N THR A 116 -9.46 -25.68 6.47
CA THR A 116 -9.13 -24.77 5.36
C THR A 116 -10.36 -24.58 4.49
N TYR A 117 -10.67 -23.34 4.19
CA TYR A 117 -11.87 -22.91 3.49
C TYR A 117 -11.49 -22.03 2.30
N ASN A 118 -12.16 -22.20 1.16
CA ASN A 118 -12.04 -21.25 0.08
C ASN A 118 -12.61 -19.90 0.52
N ALA A 119 -11.84 -18.84 0.33
CA ALA A 119 -12.25 -17.48 0.66
C ALA A 119 -11.80 -16.49 -0.42
N SER A 120 -12.55 -15.42 -0.54
CA SER A 120 -12.25 -14.31 -1.45
C SER A 120 -12.12 -13.02 -0.65
N VAL A 121 -11.07 -12.24 -0.97
CA VAL A 121 -10.86 -10.90 -0.42
C VAL A 121 -10.60 -9.93 -1.56
N THR A 122 -11.25 -8.77 -1.54
CA THR A 122 -10.96 -7.70 -2.49
C THR A 122 -10.06 -6.66 -1.84
N VAL A 123 -8.93 -6.37 -2.49
CA VAL A 123 -7.95 -5.37 -2.06
C VAL A 123 -7.69 -4.42 -3.21
N SER A 124 -7.77 -3.11 -2.98
CA SER A 124 -7.49 -2.09 -3.99
C SER A 124 -6.19 -1.36 -3.68
N GLY A 125 -5.27 -1.33 -4.65
CA GLY A 125 -4.20 -0.35 -4.66
C GLY A 125 -4.75 0.99 -5.18
N PRO A 126 -4.62 2.11 -4.45
CA PRO A 126 -5.30 3.36 -4.79
C PRO A 126 -4.84 3.94 -6.12
N ALA A 127 -5.73 4.64 -6.80
CA ALA A 127 -5.33 5.56 -7.84
C ALA A 127 -4.51 6.71 -7.24
N TRP A 128 -3.61 7.30 -8.03
CA TRP A 128 -2.90 8.49 -7.60
C TRP A 128 -2.61 9.44 -8.76
N ALA A 129 -2.54 10.72 -8.43
CA ALA A 129 -2.13 11.78 -9.32
C ALA A 129 -0.95 12.55 -8.72
N MET A 130 -0.01 12.94 -9.54
CA MET A 130 1.17 13.67 -9.11
C MET A 130 1.46 14.83 -10.07
N ALA A 131 1.72 16.00 -9.50
CA ALA A 131 2.22 17.18 -10.18
C ALA A 131 3.62 17.49 -9.69
N THR A 132 4.53 17.80 -10.62
CA THR A 132 5.92 18.14 -10.33
C THR A 132 6.32 19.42 -11.04
N ALA A 133 7.24 20.17 -10.43
CA ALA A 133 7.91 21.29 -11.06
C ALA A 133 9.42 21.19 -10.81
N ALA A 134 10.21 21.50 -11.82
CA ALA A 134 11.65 21.61 -11.73
C ALA A 134 12.10 22.92 -12.38
N TRP A 135 12.81 23.75 -11.63
CA TRP A 135 13.27 25.04 -12.04
C TRP A 135 14.77 25.19 -11.84
N ASP A 136 15.50 25.28 -12.93
CA ASP A 136 16.92 25.60 -12.93
C ASP A 136 17.05 27.15 -12.80
N VAL A 137 17.16 27.63 -11.57
CA VAL A 137 17.20 29.08 -11.23
C VAL A 137 18.41 29.74 -11.90
N ASN A 138 19.55 29.05 -11.87
CA ASN A 138 20.81 29.42 -12.51
C ASN A 138 21.71 28.17 -12.65
N ASP A 139 22.95 28.36 -13.11
CA ASP A 139 23.91 27.25 -13.33
C ASP A 139 24.27 26.46 -12.05
N TYR A 140 24.01 27.03 -10.88
CA TYR A 140 24.38 26.45 -9.58
C TYR A 140 23.20 25.90 -8.80
N LEU A 141 21.97 26.39 -9.02
CA LEU A 141 20.81 26.07 -8.21
C LEU A 141 19.64 25.58 -9.04
N SER A 142 19.17 24.38 -8.76
CA SER A 142 17.91 23.84 -9.23
C SER A 142 16.95 23.62 -8.06
N LEU A 143 15.68 23.95 -8.22
CA LEU A 143 14.61 23.79 -7.24
C LEU A 143 13.58 22.79 -7.75
N TYR A 144 13.02 21.99 -6.86
CA TYR A 144 12.03 20.97 -7.15
C TYR A 144 10.83 21.11 -6.23
N ALA A 145 9.65 20.87 -6.77
CA ALA A 145 8.42 20.74 -5.99
C ALA A 145 7.60 19.56 -6.48
N THR A 146 6.95 18.86 -5.57
CA THR A 146 6.04 17.76 -5.89
C THR A 146 4.79 17.85 -5.03
N PHE A 147 3.65 17.61 -5.66
CA PHE A 147 2.38 17.35 -5.00
C PHE A 147 1.85 16.01 -5.50
N ARG A 148 1.45 15.12 -4.58
CA ARG A 148 0.82 13.84 -4.89
C ARG A 148 -0.47 13.71 -4.08
N TRP A 149 -1.53 13.32 -4.75
CA TRP A 149 -2.77 12.84 -4.16
C TRP A 149 -2.88 11.33 -4.40
N ALA A 150 -3.37 10.58 -3.43
CA ALA A 150 -3.69 9.17 -3.58
C ALA A 150 -5.07 8.87 -2.97
N ASP A 151 -5.91 8.18 -3.74
CA ASP A 151 -7.30 7.81 -3.42
C ASP A 151 -7.34 6.60 -2.46
N TRP A 152 -6.81 6.77 -1.24
CA TRP A 152 -6.91 5.74 -0.23
C TRP A 152 -8.32 5.58 0.32
N SER A 153 -9.24 6.52 0.07
CA SER A 153 -10.65 6.40 0.42
C SER A 153 -11.35 5.27 -0.34
N SER A 154 -10.82 4.84 -1.48
CA SER A 154 -11.27 3.64 -2.20
C SER A 154 -11.03 2.35 -1.41
N PHE A 155 -10.06 2.34 -0.46
CA PHE A 155 -9.77 1.23 0.44
C PHE A 155 -10.62 1.32 1.73
N SER A 156 -11.94 1.32 1.57
CA SER A 156 -12.89 1.55 2.68
C SER A 156 -13.03 0.35 3.60
N SER A 157 -12.94 -0.88 3.09
CA SER A 157 -13.07 -2.10 3.89
C SER A 157 -12.34 -3.28 3.25
N LEU A 158 -11.85 -4.19 4.09
CA LEU A 158 -11.45 -5.53 3.71
C LEU A 158 -12.60 -6.48 4.03
N THR A 159 -13.26 -6.99 3.00
CA THR A 159 -14.36 -7.94 3.18
C THR A 159 -13.91 -9.34 2.75
N THR A 160 -13.89 -10.26 3.70
CA THR A 160 -13.64 -11.68 3.44
C THR A 160 -14.96 -12.39 3.20
N THR A 161 -15.07 -13.11 2.10
CA THR A 161 -16.27 -13.90 1.76
C THR A 161 -15.85 -15.37 1.64
N SER A 162 -16.52 -16.24 2.41
CA SER A 162 -16.38 -17.70 2.32
C SER A 162 -17.72 -18.36 2.58
N ASN A 163 -18.27 -19.00 1.55
CA ASN A 163 -19.50 -19.77 1.70
C ASN A 163 -19.27 -21.07 2.49
N GLU A 164 -18.09 -21.66 2.35
CA GLU A 164 -17.71 -22.88 3.06
C GLU A 164 -17.59 -22.64 4.57
N LEU A 165 -16.87 -21.57 4.98
CA LEU A 165 -16.79 -21.17 6.38
C LEU A 165 -18.15 -20.80 6.93
N THR A 166 -18.96 -20.06 6.17
CA THR A 166 -20.34 -19.72 6.54
C THR A 166 -21.15 -20.99 6.84
N THR A 167 -21.08 -21.98 5.97
CA THR A 167 -21.78 -23.26 6.15
C THR A 167 -21.28 -24.02 7.38
N ALA A 168 -19.95 -24.04 7.62
CA ALA A 168 -19.37 -24.66 8.80
C ALA A 168 -19.86 -24.02 10.11
N VAL A 169 -19.82 -22.67 10.17
CA VAL A 169 -20.31 -21.91 11.34
C VAL A 169 -21.79 -22.17 11.61
N TYR A 170 -22.64 -22.18 10.58
CA TYR A 170 -24.06 -22.50 10.73
C TYR A 170 -24.30 -23.97 11.14
N GLY A 171 -23.47 -24.91 10.64
CA GLY A 171 -23.53 -26.30 11.05
C GLY A 171 -23.26 -26.51 12.53
N VAL A 172 -22.24 -25.83 13.07
CA VAL A 172 -21.98 -25.83 14.52
C VAL A 172 -23.11 -25.13 15.29
N ALA A 173 -23.63 -24.01 14.78
CA ALA A 173 -24.71 -23.28 15.43
C ALA A 173 -25.99 -24.10 15.62
N THR A 174 -26.31 -24.98 14.65
CA THR A 174 -27.48 -25.87 14.74
C THR A 174 -27.25 -27.05 15.69
N SER A 175 -26.02 -27.57 15.78
CA SER A 175 -25.68 -28.68 16.66
C SER A 175 -25.37 -28.27 18.12
N ASN A 176 -24.85 -27.08 18.33
CA ASN A 176 -24.49 -26.57 19.66
C ASN A 176 -24.75 -25.04 19.77
N PRO A 177 -25.96 -24.62 20.15
CA PRO A 177 -26.32 -23.21 20.27
C PRO A 177 -25.46 -22.41 21.26
N THR A 178 -24.84 -23.05 22.24
CA THR A 178 -23.97 -22.39 23.24
C THR A 178 -22.67 -21.89 22.58
N LEU A 179 -22.13 -22.64 21.63
CA LEU A 179 -20.94 -22.25 20.86
C LEU A 179 -21.25 -21.28 19.71
N ALA A 180 -22.50 -21.26 19.25
CA ALA A 180 -22.94 -20.47 18.11
C ALA A 180 -22.60 -18.97 18.22
N GLY A 181 -22.81 -18.40 19.42
CA GLY A 181 -22.51 -16.98 19.67
C GLY A 181 -21.01 -16.66 19.55
N GLY A 182 -20.17 -17.56 20.04
CA GLY A 182 -18.70 -17.41 19.94
C GLY A 182 -18.20 -17.50 18.50
N TYR A 183 -18.63 -18.50 17.76
CA TYR A 183 -18.25 -18.66 16.35
C TYR A 183 -18.77 -17.54 15.47
N LYS A 184 -20.02 -17.07 15.72
CA LYS A 184 -20.55 -15.94 15.01
C LYS A 184 -19.72 -14.66 15.24
N ALA A 185 -19.32 -14.40 16.49
CA ALA A 185 -18.49 -13.23 16.81
C ALA A 185 -17.13 -13.27 16.06
N VAL A 186 -16.46 -14.44 16.04
CA VAL A 186 -15.23 -14.62 15.29
C VAL A 186 -15.46 -14.44 13.78
N PHE A 187 -16.53 -15.02 13.25
CA PHE A 187 -16.87 -14.90 11.83
C PHE A 187 -17.15 -13.45 11.44
N ASP A 188 -17.92 -12.71 12.25
CA ASP A 188 -18.23 -11.30 11.99
C ASP A 188 -16.95 -10.43 12.03
N GLN A 189 -15.99 -10.75 12.91
CA GLN A 189 -14.70 -10.06 12.99
C GLN A 189 -13.81 -10.34 11.76
N LEU A 190 -13.83 -11.56 11.24
CA LEU A 190 -13.06 -11.94 10.05
C LEU A 190 -13.71 -11.43 8.76
N LYS A 191 -15.05 -11.29 8.75
CA LYS A 191 -15.83 -10.99 7.56
C LYS A 191 -15.63 -9.57 7.05
N ASN A 192 -15.51 -8.60 7.94
CA ASN A 192 -15.44 -7.20 7.55
C ASN A 192 -14.53 -6.40 8.48
N ILE A 193 -13.40 -5.94 7.93
CA ILE A 193 -12.53 -4.97 8.59
C ILE A 193 -12.83 -3.63 7.95
N ASP A 194 -13.55 -2.78 8.69
CA ASP A 194 -13.88 -1.43 8.25
C ASP A 194 -12.68 -0.51 8.47
N ASN A 195 -12.06 -0.06 7.40
CA ASN A 195 -10.86 0.79 7.45
C ASN A 195 -11.22 2.28 7.43
N ASP A 196 -12.27 2.69 6.70
CA ASP A 196 -12.71 4.08 6.54
C ASP A 196 -11.54 5.05 6.29
N TRP A 197 -10.60 4.62 5.42
CA TRP A 197 -9.41 5.39 5.11
C TRP A 197 -9.76 6.65 4.31
N LYS A 198 -8.92 7.68 4.44
CA LYS A 198 -9.06 8.96 3.75
C LYS A 198 -7.99 9.10 2.67
N ASP A 199 -8.26 9.96 1.71
CA ASP A 199 -7.25 10.32 0.71
C ASP A 199 -6.01 10.91 1.37
N THR A 200 -4.86 10.59 0.78
CA THR A 200 -3.58 11.11 1.27
C THR A 200 -2.97 12.11 0.31
N TYR A 201 -2.24 13.03 0.89
CA TYR A 201 -1.54 14.10 0.20
C TYR A 201 -0.07 14.11 0.60
N LEU A 202 0.81 14.19 -0.40
CA LEU A 202 2.23 14.43 -0.18
C LEU A 202 2.62 15.74 -0.84
N MET A 203 3.32 16.59 -0.11
CA MET A 203 3.92 17.81 -0.61
C MET A 203 5.41 17.78 -0.31
N SER A 204 6.24 18.08 -1.30
CA SER A 204 7.69 18.16 -1.11
C SER A 204 8.30 19.31 -1.84
N VAL A 205 9.39 19.82 -1.28
CA VAL A 205 10.30 20.77 -1.92
C VAL A 205 11.73 20.29 -1.73
N GLY A 206 12.56 20.53 -2.74
CA GLY A 206 13.96 20.12 -2.70
C GLY A 206 14.83 21.03 -3.56
N TYR A 207 16.13 20.88 -3.41
CA TYR A 207 17.12 21.61 -4.18
C TYR A 207 18.34 20.76 -4.54
N ASP A 208 18.96 21.12 -5.65
CA ASP A 208 20.34 20.74 -6.01
C ASP A 208 21.17 22.02 -6.05
N LEU A 209 22.25 22.05 -5.26
CA LEU A 209 23.23 23.13 -5.24
C LEU A 209 24.59 22.60 -5.77
N ARG A 210 24.97 22.99 -6.97
CA ARG A 210 26.28 22.71 -7.54
C ARG A 210 27.31 23.60 -6.88
N VAL A 211 28.03 23.10 -5.87
CA VAL A 211 29.07 23.85 -5.15
C VAL A 211 30.25 24.13 -6.07
N ASN A 212 30.61 23.17 -6.93
CA ASN A 212 31.60 23.28 -7.98
C ASN A 212 31.43 22.15 -9.01
N SER A 213 32.33 22.02 -9.98
CA SER A 213 32.28 20.99 -11.02
C SER A 213 32.41 19.55 -10.47
N PHE A 214 32.96 19.39 -9.26
CA PHE A 214 33.16 18.10 -8.62
C PHE A 214 32.03 17.73 -7.65
N TRP A 215 31.40 18.71 -6.97
CA TRP A 215 30.49 18.46 -5.86
C TRP A 215 29.14 19.15 -6.05
N THR A 216 28.04 18.37 -5.90
CA THR A 216 26.67 18.85 -5.80
C THR A 216 26.08 18.44 -4.46
N LEU A 217 25.55 19.40 -3.71
CA LEU A 217 24.78 19.19 -2.47
C LEU A 217 23.29 19.16 -2.80
N ARG A 218 22.56 18.23 -2.17
CA ARG A 218 21.11 18.08 -2.32
C ARG A 218 20.41 18.12 -0.99
N GLY A 219 19.21 18.63 -0.98
CA GLY A 219 18.38 18.60 0.21
C GLY A 219 16.91 18.71 -0.12
N GLY A 220 16.08 18.22 0.79
CA GLY A 220 14.64 18.26 0.62
C GLY A 220 13.87 17.98 1.89
N ILE A 221 12.65 18.46 1.91
CA ILE A 221 11.67 18.21 2.96
C ILE A 221 10.34 17.80 2.31
N ALA A 222 9.64 16.85 2.92
CA ALA A 222 8.28 16.51 2.51
C ALA A 222 7.39 16.30 3.74
N TYR A 223 6.10 16.54 3.52
CA TYR A 223 5.04 16.18 4.45
C TYR A 223 4.04 15.28 3.74
N GLU A 224 3.66 14.20 4.39
CA GLU A 224 2.70 13.22 3.88
C GLU A 224 1.65 12.93 4.95
N THR A 225 0.37 13.06 4.57
CA THR A 225 -0.75 12.75 5.47
C THR A 225 -0.98 11.25 5.53
N SER A 226 -1.39 10.74 6.70
CA SER A 226 -1.86 9.37 6.88
C SER A 226 -3.26 9.19 6.28
N PRO A 227 -3.59 8.02 5.73
CA PRO A 227 -4.98 7.68 5.40
C PRO A 227 -5.83 7.42 6.65
N ILE A 228 -5.21 7.22 7.82
CA ILE A 228 -5.88 6.89 9.07
C ILE A 228 -5.97 8.14 9.94
N ASP A 229 -7.10 8.84 9.89
CA ASP A 229 -7.37 10.06 10.67
C ASP A 229 -7.82 9.75 12.12
N ASP A 230 -8.43 8.59 12.35
CA ASP A 230 -8.89 8.16 13.68
C ASP A 230 -7.89 7.17 14.31
N LYS A 231 -7.31 7.55 15.44
CA LYS A 231 -6.34 6.72 16.19
C LYS A 231 -6.93 5.38 16.64
N THR A 232 -8.26 5.27 16.79
CA THR A 232 -8.94 4.02 17.21
C THR A 232 -9.03 3.00 16.06
N LYS A 233 -8.84 3.46 14.81
CA LYS A 233 -8.86 2.63 13.61
C LYS A 233 -7.47 2.15 13.18
N ARG A 234 -6.41 2.55 13.90
CA ARG A 234 -5.05 2.06 13.63
C ARG A 234 -4.92 0.61 14.07
N THR A 235 -4.67 -0.26 13.11
CA THR A 235 -4.42 -1.68 13.40
C THR A 235 -2.92 -1.94 13.57
N ALA A 236 -2.57 -2.98 14.32
CA ALA A 236 -1.17 -3.40 14.47
C ALA A 236 -0.59 -4.00 13.18
N ILE A 237 -1.45 -4.42 12.23
CA ILE A 237 -1.06 -5.01 10.95
C ILE A 237 -0.61 -3.93 9.97
N ILE A 238 -1.27 -2.75 9.98
CA ILE A 238 -0.97 -1.63 9.08
C ILE A 238 -0.93 -0.34 9.91
N PRO A 239 0.13 -0.14 10.72
CA PRO A 239 0.29 1.09 11.48
C PRO A 239 0.67 2.23 10.52
N ASP A 240 0.01 3.37 10.64
CA ASP A 240 0.33 4.55 9.86
C ASP A 240 0.11 5.84 10.65
N ALA A 241 0.80 6.92 10.27
CA ALA A 241 0.70 8.25 10.84
C ALA A 241 1.20 9.30 9.82
N ASP A 242 0.80 10.54 10.02
CA ASP A 242 1.39 11.65 9.29
C ASP A 242 2.91 11.68 9.44
N ARG A 243 3.62 11.99 8.36
CA ARG A 243 5.08 11.87 8.29
C ARG A 243 5.73 13.14 7.76
N TRP A 244 6.83 13.50 8.40
CA TRP A 244 7.80 14.45 7.88
C TRP A 244 9.03 13.71 7.37
N TRP A 245 9.46 14.06 6.16
CA TRP A 245 10.65 13.53 5.54
C TRP A 245 11.72 14.62 5.48
N PHE A 246 12.91 14.33 5.93
CA PHE A 246 14.08 15.18 5.80
C PHE A 246 15.13 14.42 5.04
N ALA A 247 15.58 14.96 3.90
CA ALA A 247 16.59 14.31 3.08
C ALA A 247 17.77 15.25 2.82
N ILE A 248 18.95 14.69 2.86
CA ILE A 248 20.20 15.36 2.46
C ILE A 248 21.01 14.38 1.62
N GLY A 249 21.72 14.90 0.62
CA GLY A 249 22.56 14.09 -0.24
C GLY A 249 23.71 14.87 -0.86
N SER A 250 24.67 14.15 -1.35
CA SER A 250 25.83 14.70 -2.07
C SER A 250 26.17 13.85 -3.27
N SER A 251 26.51 14.49 -4.37
CA SER A 251 27.06 13.84 -5.57
C SER A 251 28.47 14.32 -5.81
N PHE A 252 29.36 13.38 -6.08
CA PHE A 252 30.78 13.62 -6.37
C PHE A 252 31.07 13.18 -7.80
N HIS A 253 31.36 14.14 -8.68
CA HIS A 253 31.67 13.93 -10.10
C HIS A 253 33.19 13.73 -10.26
N TRP A 254 33.65 12.48 -10.20
CA TRP A 254 35.06 12.12 -10.25
C TRP A 254 35.64 12.28 -11.66
N THR A 255 34.86 11.86 -12.65
CA THR A 255 35.21 11.99 -14.08
C THR A 255 33.92 12.31 -14.86
N LYS A 256 34.01 12.45 -16.20
CA LYS A 256 32.86 12.63 -17.08
C LYS A 256 31.90 11.44 -17.07
N ASP A 257 32.43 10.24 -16.80
CA ASP A 257 31.72 8.96 -16.90
C ASP A 257 31.51 8.28 -15.54
N PHE A 258 32.08 8.85 -14.44
CA PHE A 258 32.00 8.26 -13.11
C PHE A 258 31.56 9.29 -12.06
N GLN A 259 30.46 8.98 -11.38
CA GLN A 259 29.86 9.76 -10.32
C GLN A 259 29.52 8.84 -9.14
N THR A 260 29.60 9.35 -7.92
CA THR A 260 29.15 8.70 -6.69
C THR A 260 28.09 9.57 -6.03
N ASP A 261 26.97 8.97 -5.68
CA ASP A 261 25.88 9.61 -4.96
C ASP A 261 25.74 8.98 -3.56
N ILE A 262 25.64 9.84 -2.55
CA ILE A 262 25.40 9.44 -1.17
C ILE A 262 24.19 10.22 -0.68
N GLY A 263 23.19 9.52 -0.11
CA GLY A 263 21.99 10.15 0.43
C GLY A 263 21.59 9.55 1.77
N PHE A 264 21.00 10.39 2.60
CA PHE A 264 20.37 10.01 3.86
C PHE A 264 18.98 10.64 3.93
N ALA A 265 18.01 9.85 4.38
CA ALA A 265 16.67 10.34 4.67
C ALA A 265 16.26 9.92 6.09
N HIS A 266 15.59 10.82 6.78
CA HIS A 266 14.99 10.60 8.09
C HIS A 266 13.48 10.82 8.00
N LEU A 267 12.75 9.93 8.65
CA LEU A 267 11.29 9.89 8.72
C LEU A 267 10.86 10.08 10.17
#